data_3383d1a178784d11e75a6d6d559e425c
#
_entry.id   3383d1a178784d11e75a6d6d559e425c
#
_cell.length_a   1.000
_cell.length_b   1.000
_cell.length_c   1.000
_cell.angle_alpha   90.00
_cell.angle_beta   90.00
_cell.angle_gamma   90.00
#
_symmetry.space_group_name_H-M   'P 1'
#
loop_
_entity.id
_entity.type
_entity.pdbx_description
1 polymer ?
#
loop_
_entity_poly.entity_id
_entity_poly.type
_entity_poly.pdbx_seq_one_letter_code
_entity_poly.pdbx_strand_id
1 'polypeptide(L)'
;MSYSKKQGKSNLPEERDYKQEFLKGDKPFLMCSDCGSVYFNKYWHHKIEEFNKLEKENNFQMKFKLCPACEMIKNKQYEGRIVIKKIPKKLEAELGKVITSFTRTAFEIDPLDRLIDIKKGKDSWEVTTTENQLANKLARKIKEVFNKIDVKHSFASDPSDVVEVTVEFK
;
A
#
# COMPACT_ATOMS: atom_id res chain seq x y z
N MET A 1 26.85 -12.45 -30.46
CA MET A 1 25.41 -12.74 -30.22
C MET A 1 24.93 -11.80 -29.15
N SER A 2 24.10 -10.82 -29.55
CA SER A 2 23.61 -9.77 -28.66
C SER A 2 22.31 -10.25 -28.02
N TYR A 3 22.31 -10.45 -26.70
CA TYR A 3 21.10 -10.74 -25.94
C TYR A 3 20.32 -9.42 -25.71
N SER A 4 19.28 -9.21 -26.51
CA SER A 4 18.30 -8.15 -26.26
C SER A 4 17.45 -8.54 -25.04
N LYS A 5 17.71 -7.93 -23.87
CA LYS A 5 16.84 -8.01 -22.71
C LYS A 5 15.54 -7.29 -23.04
N LYS A 6 14.44 -8.02 -23.20
CA LYS A 6 13.09 -7.44 -23.14
C LYS A 6 12.88 -6.91 -21.72
N GLN A 7 12.92 -5.59 -21.56
CA GLN A 7 12.49 -4.92 -20.34
C GLN A 7 10.99 -5.17 -20.19
N GLY A 8 10.63 -6.04 -19.26
CA GLY A 8 9.25 -6.12 -18.80
C GLY A 8 8.87 -4.76 -18.17
N LYS A 9 7.72 -4.22 -18.54
CA LYS A 9 7.18 -3.01 -17.90
C LYS A 9 7.03 -3.31 -16.41
N SER A 10 7.81 -2.64 -15.57
CA SER A 10 7.67 -2.72 -14.12
C SER A 10 6.31 -2.12 -13.75
N ASN A 11 5.53 -2.80 -12.90
CA ASN A 11 4.30 -2.26 -12.33
C ASN A 11 4.58 -1.31 -11.15
N LEU A 12 5.82 -0.91 -10.95
CA LEU A 12 6.20 0.06 -9.95
C LEU A 12 5.91 1.49 -10.42
N PRO A 13 5.51 2.37 -9.51
CA PRO A 13 5.48 3.79 -9.77
C PRO A 13 6.88 4.28 -10.18
N GLU A 14 6.94 5.22 -11.13
CA GLU A 14 8.20 5.88 -11.46
C GLU A 14 8.81 6.51 -10.19
N GLU A 15 10.13 6.39 -10.05
CA GLU A 15 10.89 7.00 -8.95
C GLU A 15 10.57 8.51 -8.90
N ARG A 16 10.04 8.97 -7.78
CA ARG A 16 9.56 10.35 -7.66
C ARG A 16 10.72 11.27 -7.36
N ASP A 17 10.99 12.20 -8.26
CA ASP A 17 11.88 13.31 -7.97
C ASP A 17 11.16 14.31 -7.05
N TYR A 18 11.45 14.25 -5.75
CA TYR A 18 10.91 15.17 -4.75
C TYR A 18 11.16 16.65 -5.09
N LYS A 19 12.12 16.94 -5.97
CA LYS A 19 12.39 18.32 -6.45
C LYS A 19 11.36 18.81 -7.44
N GLN A 20 10.69 17.92 -8.16
CA GLN A 20 9.64 18.29 -9.13
C GLN A 20 8.29 18.57 -8.44
N GLU A 21 8.08 18.09 -7.20
CA GLU A 21 6.82 18.31 -6.49
C GLU A 21 6.70 19.71 -5.88
N PHE A 22 7.80 20.47 -5.76
CA PHE A 22 7.79 21.77 -5.11
C PHE A 22 8.46 22.85 -5.97
N LEU A 23 7.64 23.73 -6.55
CA LEU A 23 8.11 24.98 -7.10
C LEU A 23 8.68 25.86 -5.97
N LYS A 24 9.85 26.45 -6.20
CA LYS A 24 10.50 27.36 -5.25
C LYS A 24 9.53 28.49 -4.86
N GLY A 25 9.22 28.60 -3.57
CA GLY A 25 8.61 29.80 -3.00
C GLY A 25 7.29 29.61 -2.25
N ASP A 26 6.40 28.72 -2.70
CA ASP A 26 5.15 28.44 -2.01
C ASP A 26 5.18 27.03 -1.42
N LYS A 27 4.78 26.89 -0.16
CA LYS A 27 4.52 25.57 0.44
C LYS A 27 3.07 25.19 0.10
N PRO A 28 2.79 24.61 -1.08
CA PRO A 28 1.41 24.26 -1.43
C PRO A 28 0.96 23.11 -0.53
N PHE A 29 -0.15 23.31 0.13
CA PHE A 29 -0.86 22.19 0.75
C PHE A 29 -1.48 21.37 -0.38
N LEU A 30 -1.17 20.08 -0.43
CA LEU A 30 -1.80 19.17 -1.37
C LEU A 30 -2.85 18.37 -0.63
N MET A 31 -4.04 18.27 -1.20
CA MET A 31 -5.08 17.38 -0.71
C MET A 31 -5.33 16.28 -1.74
N CYS A 32 -5.38 15.04 -1.28
CA CYS A 32 -5.78 13.95 -2.15
C CYS A 32 -7.24 14.07 -2.56
N SER A 33 -7.50 14.08 -3.87
CA SER A 33 -8.87 14.18 -4.41
C SER A 33 -9.74 12.96 -4.08
N ASP A 34 -9.14 11.79 -3.80
CA ASP A 34 -9.88 10.56 -3.53
C ASP A 34 -10.09 10.30 -2.03
N CYS A 35 -9.01 10.29 -1.24
CA CYS A 35 -9.10 9.91 0.18
C CYS A 35 -9.09 11.10 1.14
N GLY A 36 -8.87 12.32 0.65
CA GLY A 36 -8.83 13.52 1.48
C GLY A 36 -7.58 13.68 2.35
N SER A 37 -6.59 12.78 2.23
CA SER A 37 -5.31 12.94 2.93
C SER A 37 -4.60 14.18 2.48
N VAL A 38 -3.84 14.81 3.38
CA VAL A 38 -3.16 16.08 3.15
C VAL A 38 -1.66 15.89 3.22
N TYR A 39 -0.94 16.41 2.23
CA TYR A 39 0.52 16.44 2.24
C TYR A 39 1.01 17.70 2.92
N PHE A 40 1.71 17.51 4.03
CA PHE A 40 2.28 18.57 4.84
C PHE A 40 3.59 18.11 5.49
N ASN A 41 4.59 18.99 5.60
CA ASN A 41 5.90 18.68 6.18
C ASN A 41 6.56 17.42 5.60
N LYS A 42 6.48 17.23 4.28
CA LYS A 42 7.05 16.09 3.53
C LYS A 42 6.35 14.74 3.74
N TYR A 43 5.21 14.69 4.43
CA TYR A 43 4.45 13.47 4.68
C TYR A 43 2.98 13.64 4.33
N TRP A 44 2.33 12.53 4.00
CA TRP A 44 0.88 12.46 3.89
C TRP A 44 0.27 12.17 5.26
N HIS A 45 -0.74 12.93 5.61
CA HIS A 45 -1.47 12.82 6.88
C HIS A 45 -2.95 12.63 6.61
N HIS A 46 -3.66 11.98 7.54
CA HIS A 46 -5.12 12.09 7.54
C HIS A 46 -5.51 13.55 7.75
N LYS A 47 -6.68 13.93 7.23
CA LYS A 47 -7.21 15.28 7.41
C LYS A 47 -7.45 15.52 8.91
N ILE A 48 -6.63 16.35 9.53
CA ILE A 48 -6.75 16.74 10.93
C ILE A 48 -7.54 18.03 11.07
N GLU A 49 -8.22 18.19 12.23
CA GLU A 49 -9.02 19.40 12.51
C GLU A 49 -8.17 20.69 12.52
N GLU A 50 -6.90 20.61 12.92
CA GLU A 50 -5.95 21.71 12.86
C GLU A 50 -5.77 22.27 11.45
N PHE A 51 -5.90 21.40 10.44
CA PHE A 51 -5.82 21.82 9.04
C PHE A 51 -6.99 22.73 8.65
N ASN A 52 -8.19 22.47 9.15
CA ASN A 52 -9.36 23.34 8.93
C ASN A 52 -9.19 24.72 9.55
N LYS A 53 -8.39 24.87 10.61
CA LYS A 53 -8.05 26.16 11.22
C LYS A 53 -7.04 26.91 10.37
N LEU A 54 -5.99 26.20 9.91
CA LEU A 54 -4.95 26.78 9.02
C LEU A 54 -5.52 27.26 7.69
N GLU A 55 -6.49 26.51 7.13
CA GLU A 55 -7.19 26.88 5.90
C GLU A 55 -7.96 28.20 6.05
N LYS A 56 -8.58 28.41 7.20
CA LYS A 56 -9.35 29.63 7.49
C LYS A 56 -8.46 30.84 7.83
N GLU A 57 -7.31 30.62 8.44
CA GLU A 57 -6.45 31.68 8.94
C GLU A 57 -5.47 32.26 7.88
N ASN A 58 -5.11 31.51 6.85
CA ASN A 58 -3.95 31.86 6.03
C ASN A 58 -4.18 31.99 4.53
N ASN A 59 -5.38 32.01 4.03
CA ASN A 59 -5.64 32.18 2.57
C ASN A 59 -4.84 31.22 1.65
N PHE A 60 -4.56 29.98 2.12
CA PHE A 60 -3.76 29.02 1.37
C PHE A 60 -4.50 28.55 0.11
N GLN A 61 -3.80 28.57 -1.01
CA GLN A 61 -4.26 27.89 -2.21
C GLN A 61 -4.09 26.39 -2.04
N MET A 62 -5.20 25.68 -1.84
CA MET A 62 -5.24 24.23 -1.83
C MET A 62 -5.07 23.71 -3.26
N LYS A 63 -4.12 22.81 -3.46
CA LYS A 63 -3.99 22.06 -4.73
C LYS A 63 -4.47 20.63 -4.52
N PHE A 64 -5.21 20.12 -5.49
CA PHE A 64 -5.72 18.75 -5.46
C PHE A 64 -4.83 17.85 -6.32
N LYS A 65 -4.40 16.72 -5.76
CA LYS A 65 -3.61 15.70 -6.46
C LYS A 65 -3.90 14.35 -5.80
N LEU A 66 -3.85 13.26 -6.55
CA LEU A 66 -3.90 11.92 -5.94
C LEU A 66 -2.68 11.71 -5.02
N CYS A 67 -2.90 11.15 -3.84
CA CYS A 67 -1.79 10.65 -3.03
C CYS A 67 -1.20 9.39 -3.68
N PRO A 68 0.06 9.03 -3.33
CA PRO A 68 0.71 7.85 -3.88
C PRO A 68 -0.14 6.57 -3.78
N ALA A 69 -0.72 6.31 -2.64
CA ALA A 69 -1.54 5.12 -2.43
C ALA A 69 -2.80 5.10 -3.32
N CYS A 70 -3.52 6.22 -3.46
CA CYS A 70 -4.68 6.28 -4.36
C CYS A 70 -4.28 6.14 -5.83
N GLU A 71 -3.14 6.68 -6.22
CA GLU A 71 -2.59 6.51 -7.57
C GLU A 71 -2.25 5.04 -7.86
N MET A 72 -1.59 4.35 -6.92
CA MET A 72 -1.30 2.92 -7.04
C MET A 72 -2.58 2.08 -7.14
N ILE A 73 -3.57 2.36 -6.29
CA ILE A 73 -4.86 1.65 -6.32
C ILE A 73 -5.54 1.83 -7.69
N LYS A 74 -5.58 3.07 -8.21
CA LYS A 74 -6.16 3.39 -9.50
C LYS A 74 -5.45 2.68 -10.66
N ASN A 75 -4.12 2.61 -10.60
CA ASN A 75 -3.29 1.99 -11.63
C ASN A 75 -3.11 0.48 -11.42
N LYS A 76 -3.71 -0.11 -10.38
CA LYS A 76 -3.54 -1.52 -9.98
C LYS A 76 -2.06 -1.91 -9.77
N GLN A 77 -1.29 -0.97 -9.24
CA GLN A 77 0.10 -1.16 -8.86
C GLN A 77 0.18 -1.56 -7.39
N TYR A 78 1.17 -2.36 -7.02
CA TYR A 78 1.39 -2.78 -5.64
C TYR A 78 2.89 -2.96 -5.37
N GLU A 79 3.30 -2.77 -4.12
CA GLU A 79 4.64 -3.08 -3.63
C GLU A 79 4.66 -4.32 -2.74
N GLY A 80 3.52 -4.68 -2.16
CA GLY A 80 3.36 -5.88 -1.36
C GLY A 80 2.36 -6.87 -1.95
N ARG A 81 2.78 -8.15 -2.06
CA ARG A 81 1.93 -9.25 -2.50
C ARG A 81 2.05 -10.42 -1.52
N ILE A 82 0.91 -10.91 -1.04
CA ILE A 82 0.85 -12.08 -0.17
C ILE A 82 0.04 -13.15 -0.88
N VAL A 83 0.63 -14.32 -1.07
CA VAL A 83 -0.04 -15.50 -1.62
C VAL A 83 -0.31 -16.46 -0.46
N ILE A 84 -1.59 -16.67 -0.13
CA ILE A 84 -2.03 -17.52 0.98
C ILE A 84 -2.57 -18.82 0.41
N LYS A 85 -1.97 -19.95 0.77
CA LYS A 85 -2.24 -21.27 0.22
C LYS A 85 -2.84 -22.22 1.25
N LYS A 86 -3.59 -23.23 0.76
CA LYS A 86 -4.16 -24.33 1.55
C LYS A 86 -5.06 -23.83 2.70
N ILE A 87 -5.84 -22.80 2.46
CA ILE A 87 -6.70 -22.18 3.47
C ILE A 87 -7.83 -23.16 3.82
N PRO A 88 -7.97 -23.60 5.09
CA PRO A 88 -9.09 -24.41 5.50
C PRO A 88 -10.40 -23.63 5.35
N LYS A 89 -11.42 -24.22 4.72
CA LYS A 89 -12.72 -23.55 4.48
C LYS A 89 -13.32 -22.91 5.72
N LYS A 90 -13.19 -23.58 6.87
CA LYS A 90 -13.68 -23.06 8.15
C LYS A 90 -12.96 -21.80 8.66
N LEU A 91 -11.75 -21.51 8.15
CA LEU A 91 -10.95 -20.35 8.54
C LEU A 91 -11.03 -19.19 7.56
N GLU A 92 -11.63 -19.36 6.37
CA GLU A 92 -11.69 -18.32 5.33
C GLU A 92 -12.35 -17.03 5.83
N ALA A 93 -13.45 -17.14 6.57
CA ALA A 93 -14.17 -15.98 7.09
C ALA A 93 -13.34 -15.22 8.14
N GLU A 94 -12.66 -15.95 9.02
CA GLU A 94 -11.78 -15.37 10.04
C GLU A 94 -10.55 -14.74 9.41
N LEU A 95 -9.92 -15.42 8.44
CA LEU A 95 -8.80 -14.88 7.69
C LEU A 95 -9.16 -13.56 6.99
N GLY A 96 -10.32 -13.51 6.33
CA GLY A 96 -10.82 -12.29 5.71
C GLY A 96 -10.98 -11.15 6.71
N LYS A 97 -11.52 -11.42 7.90
CA LYS A 97 -11.65 -10.44 8.99
C LYS A 97 -10.28 -9.97 9.49
N VAL A 98 -9.34 -10.86 9.68
CA VAL A 98 -7.97 -10.53 10.11
C VAL A 98 -7.31 -9.58 9.11
N ILE A 99 -7.37 -9.92 7.81
CA ILE A 99 -6.78 -9.09 6.75
C ILE A 99 -7.41 -7.70 6.75
N THR A 100 -8.73 -7.61 6.68
CA THR A 100 -9.45 -6.32 6.55
C THR A 100 -9.32 -5.47 7.81
N SER A 101 -9.38 -6.07 8.99
CA SER A 101 -9.23 -5.33 10.26
C SER A 101 -7.81 -4.80 10.42
N PHE A 102 -6.80 -5.62 10.15
CA PHE A 102 -5.40 -5.21 10.26
C PHE A 102 -5.06 -4.07 9.30
N THR A 103 -5.44 -4.20 8.03
CA THR A 103 -5.15 -3.18 7.01
C THR A 103 -5.93 -1.89 7.25
N ARG A 104 -7.14 -1.96 7.82
CA ARG A 104 -7.88 -0.77 8.25
C ARG A 104 -7.15 -0.04 9.36
N THR A 105 -6.68 -0.75 10.39
CA THR A 105 -5.90 -0.14 11.47
C THR A 105 -4.59 0.47 10.97
N ALA A 106 -3.91 -0.21 10.02
CA ALA A 106 -2.72 0.36 9.38
C ALA A 106 -3.03 1.67 8.65
N PHE A 107 -4.13 1.70 7.89
CA PHE A 107 -4.59 2.92 7.23
C PHE A 107 -4.94 4.05 8.22
N GLU A 108 -5.54 3.73 9.37
CA GLU A 108 -5.84 4.74 10.41
C GLU A 108 -4.57 5.39 10.98
N ILE A 109 -3.43 4.67 10.96
CA ILE A 109 -2.13 5.17 11.41
C ILE A 109 -1.43 5.94 10.29
N ASP A 110 -1.36 5.35 9.08
CA ASP A 110 -0.70 5.92 7.91
C ASP A 110 -1.63 5.87 6.69
N PRO A 111 -2.00 7.02 6.10
CA PRO A 111 -2.89 7.04 4.94
C PRO A 111 -2.31 6.38 3.69
N LEU A 112 -1.01 6.09 3.65
CA LEU A 112 -0.36 5.39 2.55
C LEU A 112 -0.41 3.86 2.71
N ASP A 113 -0.57 3.34 3.93
CA ASP A 113 -0.69 1.91 4.21
C ASP A 113 -2.07 1.38 3.81
N ARG A 114 -2.25 0.94 2.56
CA ARG A 114 -3.55 0.55 2.00
C ARG A 114 -3.58 -0.89 1.52
N LEU A 115 -4.70 -1.54 1.81
CA LEU A 115 -5.10 -2.75 1.10
C LEU A 115 -5.59 -2.35 -0.30
N ILE A 116 -5.06 -3.00 -1.34
CA ILE A 116 -5.49 -2.78 -2.71
C ILE A 116 -6.59 -3.77 -3.08
N ASP A 117 -6.32 -5.07 -2.94
CA ASP A 117 -7.25 -6.11 -3.34
C ASP A 117 -7.07 -7.41 -2.54
N ILE A 118 -8.13 -8.21 -2.48
CA ILE A 118 -8.13 -9.60 -1.99
C ILE A 118 -8.78 -10.46 -3.06
N LYS A 119 -7.97 -11.12 -3.87
CA LYS A 119 -8.46 -12.08 -4.87
C LYS A 119 -8.58 -13.46 -4.23
N LYS A 120 -9.80 -13.93 -4.07
CA LYS A 120 -10.12 -15.25 -3.51
C LYS A 120 -10.21 -16.27 -4.63
N GLY A 121 -9.20 -17.10 -4.75
CA GLY A 121 -9.20 -18.26 -5.64
C GLY A 121 -9.64 -19.54 -4.92
N LYS A 122 -9.80 -20.63 -5.67
CA LYS A 122 -10.20 -21.94 -5.13
C LYS A 122 -9.16 -22.53 -4.17
N ASP A 123 -7.88 -22.41 -4.53
CA ASP A 123 -6.78 -23.06 -3.81
C ASP A 123 -5.86 -22.07 -3.10
N SER A 124 -5.99 -20.78 -3.40
CA SER A 124 -5.17 -19.72 -2.81
C SER A 124 -5.85 -18.36 -2.86
N TRP A 125 -5.52 -17.51 -1.91
CA TRP A 125 -5.87 -16.10 -1.94
C TRP A 125 -4.64 -15.27 -2.27
N GLU A 126 -4.84 -14.19 -3.02
CA GLU A 126 -3.83 -13.18 -3.27
C GLU A 126 -4.27 -11.86 -2.64
N VAL A 127 -3.41 -11.29 -1.81
CA VAL A 127 -3.62 -10.01 -1.14
C VAL A 127 -2.55 -9.04 -1.61
N THR A 128 -2.94 -7.87 -2.09
CA THR A 128 -2.02 -6.83 -2.55
C THR A 128 -2.13 -5.57 -1.70
N THR A 129 -1.01 -4.94 -1.43
CA THR A 129 -0.89 -3.74 -0.60
C THR A 129 -0.06 -2.66 -1.30
N THR A 130 -0.29 -1.41 -0.95
CA THR A 130 0.48 -0.28 -1.46
C THR A 130 1.94 -0.31 -1.00
N GLU A 131 2.16 -0.72 0.24
CA GLU A 131 3.48 -0.72 0.86
C GLU A 131 3.99 -2.16 1.09
N ASN A 132 5.26 -2.41 0.80
CA ASN A 132 5.92 -3.70 1.02
C ASN A 132 5.99 -4.06 2.52
N GLN A 133 6.18 -3.06 3.38
CA GLN A 133 6.21 -3.25 4.83
C GLN A 133 4.84 -3.68 5.37
N LEU A 134 3.75 -3.17 4.81
CA LEU A 134 2.40 -3.57 5.19
C LEU A 134 2.17 -5.06 4.89
N ALA A 135 2.62 -5.56 3.73
CA ALA A 135 2.54 -6.98 3.40
C ALA A 135 3.30 -7.84 4.40
N ASN A 136 4.52 -7.45 4.76
CA ASN A 136 5.33 -8.16 5.77
C ASN A 136 4.66 -8.18 7.15
N LYS A 137 4.15 -7.04 7.61
CA LYS A 137 3.43 -6.92 8.89
C LYS A 137 2.16 -7.77 8.89
N LEU A 138 1.39 -7.74 7.79
CA LEU A 138 0.16 -8.53 7.65
C LEU A 138 0.46 -10.04 7.65
N ALA A 139 1.47 -10.51 6.93
CA ALA A 139 1.87 -11.91 6.93
C ALA A 139 2.29 -12.39 8.34
N ARG A 140 3.00 -11.54 9.08
CA ARG A 140 3.35 -11.80 10.48
C ARG A 140 2.10 -11.88 11.35
N LYS A 141 1.15 -10.95 11.16
CA LYS A 141 -0.13 -10.96 11.90
C LYS A 141 -0.94 -12.22 11.64
N ILE A 142 -1.00 -12.67 10.37
CA ILE A 142 -1.66 -13.94 10.03
C ILE A 142 -0.99 -15.11 10.77
N LYS A 143 0.35 -15.14 10.81
CA LYS A 143 1.09 -16.18 11.52
C LYS A 143 0.85 -16.15 13.04
N GLU A 144 0.65 -14.99 13.63
CA GLU A 144 0.32 -14.84 15.06
C GLU A 144 -1.08 -15.35 15.41
N VAL A 145 -2.05 -15.09 14.52
CA VAL A 145 -3.46 -15.47 14.76
C VAL A 145 -3.70 -16.94 14.46
N PHE A 146 -3.09 -17.47 13.41
CA PHE A 146 -3.31 -18.84 12.97
C PHE A 146 -2.09 -19.71 13.28
N ASN A 147 -2.30 -20.78 14.04
CA ASN A 147 -1.27 -21.79 14.31
C ASN A 147 -1.02 -22.66 13.07
N LYS A 148 0.17 -23.29 13.00
CA LYS A 148 0.56 -24.20 11.92
C LYS A 148 0.61 -23.54 10.54
N ILE A 149 1.26 -22.40 10.47
CA ILE A 149 1.50 -21.66 9.23
C ILE A 149 3.00 -21.58 8.95
N ASP A 150 3.37 -21.83 7.71
CA ASP A 150 4.70 -21.49 7.18
C ASP A 150 4.65 -20.16 6.43
N VAL A 151 5.64 -19.32 6.67
CA VAL A 151 5.81 -18.03 5.99
C VAL A 151 7.15 -18.02 5.29
N LYS A 152 7.15 -17.78 3.99
CA LYS A 152 8.35 -17.62 3.17
C LYS A 152 8.33 -16.25 2.50
N HIS A 153 9.46 -15.56 2.58
CA HIS A 153 9.65 -14.27 1.91
C HIS A 153 10.47 -14.48 0.65
N SER A 154 10.04 -13.89 -0.44
CA SER A 154 10.80 -13.76 -1.66
C SER A 154 10.79 -12.30 -2.09
N PHE A 155 11.89 -11.86 -2.68
CA PHE A 155 11.98 -10.55 -3.29
C PHE A 155 11.88 -10.74 -4.80
N ALA A 156 11.12 -9.89 -5.46
CA ALA A 156 11.16 -9.88 -6.91
C ALA A 156 12.59 -9.51 -7.35
N SER A 157 13.12 -10.24 -8.31
CA SER A 157 14.48 -9.98 -8.81
C SER A 157 14.59 -8.67 -9.59
N ASP A 158 13.46 -8.12 -10.02
CA ASP A 158 13.35 -6.83 -10.70
C ASP A 158 11.84 -6.53 -10.95
N PRO A 159 11.29 -5.43 -10.43
CA PRO A 159 11.93 -4.38 -9.63
C PRO A 159 12.11 -4.78 -8.16
N SER A 160 13.17 -4.29 -7.53
CA SER A 160 13.65 -4.70 -6.20
C SER A 160 12.73 -4.34 -5.03
N ASP A 161 11.73 -3.47 -5.25
CA ASP A 161 10.90 -2.93 -4.18
C ASP A 161 9.62 -3.74 -3.93
N VAL A 162 9.29 -4.70 -4.81
CA VAL A 162 8.14 -5.59 -4.62
C VAL A 162 8.51 -6.76 -3.71
N VAL A 163 7.83 -6.84 -2.58
CA VAL A 163 7.92 -7.97 -1.64
C VAL A 163 6.81 -8.96 -1.93
N GLU A 164 7.19 -10.21 -2.16
CA GLU A 164 6.26 -11.32 -2.25
C GLU A 164 6.40 -12.23 -1.02
N VAL A 165 5.30 -12.45 -0.32
CA VAL A 165 5.24 -13.34 0.84
C VAL A 165 4.30 -14.49 0.54
N THR A 166 4.78 -15.72 0.71
CA THR A 166 3.94 -16.92 0.67
C THR A 166 3.61 -17.34 2.08
N VAL A 167 2.31 -17.48 2.37
CA VAL A 167 1.76 -17.99 3.62
C VAL A 167 1.07 -19.31 3.32
N GLU A 168 1.44 -20.38 3.99
CA GLU A 168 0.89 -21.72 3.74
C GLU A 168 0.37 -22.35 5.01
N PHE A 169 -0.93 -22.71 5.04
CA PHE A 169 -1.54 -23.49 6.13
C PHE A 169 -1.11 -24.95 6.03
N LYS A 170 -0.83 -25.58 7.21
CA LYS A 170 -0.46 -27.00 7.36
C LYS A 170 -1.65 -27.86 7.72
#